data_ff224793366b2f3c50da30a8450c4953
#
_entry.id   ff224793366b2f3c50da30a8450c4953
#
_cell.length_a   1.000
_cell.length_b   1.000
_cell.length_c   1.000
_cell.angle_alpha   90.00
_cell.angle_beta   90.00
_cell.angle_gamma   90.00
#
_symmetry.space_group_name_H-M   'P 1'
#
loop_
_entity.id
_entity.type
_entity.pdbx_description
1 polymer ?
#
loop_
_entity_poly.entity_id
_entity_poly.type
_entity_poly.pdbx_seq_one_letter_code
_entity_poly.pdbx_strand_id
1 'polypeptide(L)'
;MPRIVIVGAGLSGLCTAHYLVKSLSEAGKEAEILLLEAEGAPGGKMRTIRQDGFQMEWGPNGFLTNKPHGMELVKDLGIEGRLARSSDLARKRFILSDGTLHRLPETPPAFFRSKLLSLPGRLRIVWEPFASGPPPGVDESLGEFARRRLGTEALEKLIDPMVTGIFAGDPDMMSLRSCFPLIYDLERKYGGLVRGMLGVRRERAQQGMKGEMSAGPGGVLMSFDHGVQTLTDALAGRLSEGLHLCVSVDRIERRGEAYALSMSAGGRREEMAADVVVIAAPAYAAAGMVSPVDEGLSAALRAIPYSPITVAALGYEKATMGNPLDGFGFLIPGGEKRKILGALWDSSIFPNRAPEGKALLRVMVGGVRAPELAALPEAELLAMARNELAEILGISDKPVLAKAFFHERGIPQYLVGHGKRLERIDARLAALPGLYLNGNAYRGIALNDCVRESRSAAGRIARTL
;
A
#
# COMPACT_ATOMS: atom_id res chain seq x y z
N MET A 1 10.39 -24.74 -25.42
CA MET A 1 9.72 -23.49 -24.97
C MET A 1 10.06 -23.32 -23.49
N PRO A 2 10.66 -22.21 -23.09
CA PRO A 2 11.00 -21.98 -21.67
C PRO A 2 9.74 -21.91 -20.81
N ARG A 3 9.85 -22.44 -19.58
CA ARG A 3 8.77 -22.40 -18.59
C ARG A 3 9.06 -21.34 -17.53
N ILE A 4 8.13 -20.41 -17.40
CA ILE A 4 8.15 -19.35 -16.37
C ILE A 4 7.09 -19.67 -15.32
N VAL A 5 7.51 -19.86 -14.08
CA VAL A 5 6.59 -20.08 -12.95
C VAL A 5 6.55 -18.84 -12.06
N ILE A 6 5.35 -18.29 -11.85
CA ILE A 6 5.11 -17.17 -10.96
C ILE A 6 4.41 -17.71 -9.71
N VAL A 7 4.97 -17.43 -8.54
CA VAL A 7 4.46 -17.90 -7.25
C VAL A 7 3.74 -16.77 -6.53
N GLY A 8 2.43 -16.93 -6.35
CA GLY A 8 1.51 -15.97 -5.74
C GLY A 8 0.71 -15.16 -6.76
N ALA A 9 -0.62 -15.33 -6.75
CA ALA A 9 -1.57 -14.61 -7.59
C ALA A 9 -2.20 -13.38 -6.91
N GLY A 10 -1.44 -12.70 -6.06
CA GLY A 10 -1.74 -11.33 -5.65
C GLY A 10 -1.55 -10.33 -6.80
N LEU A 11 -1.84 -9.04 -6.57
CA LEU A 11 -1.70 -8.01 -7.61
C LEU A 11 -0.35 -8.07 -8.35
N SER A 12 0.75 -8.21 -7.61
CA SER A 12 2.09 -8.23 -8.22
C SER A 12 2.33 -9.42 -9.12
N GLY A 13 1.87 -10.62 -8.74
CA GLY A 13 2.00 -11.82 -9.57
C GLY A 13 1.13 -11.75 -10.82
N LEU A 14 -0.15 -11.38 -10.65
CA LEU A 14 -1.08 -11.18 -11.76
C LEU A 14 -0.58 -10.14 -12.77
N CYS A 15 -0.11 -8.98 -12.28
CA CYS A 15 0.46 -7.95 -13.15
C CYS A 15 1.74 -8.44 -13.84
N THR A 16 2.61 -9.19 -13.14
CA THR A 16 3.83 -9.74 -13.76
C THR A 16 3.49 -10.69 -14.89
N ALA A 17 2.53 -11.61 -14.67
CA ALA A 17 2.07 -12.54 -15.72
C ALA A 17 1.49 -11.78 -16.92
N HIS A 18 0.60 -10.80 -16.67
CA HIS A 18 0.01 -9.97 -17.72
C HIS A 18 1.07 -9.26 -18.57
N TYR A 19 2.04 -8.59 -17.93
CA TYR A 19 3.09 -7.88 -18.65
C TYR A 19 4.12 -8.81 -19.29
N LEU A 20 4.33 -10.02 -18.76
CA LEU A 20 5.16 -11.04 -19.43
C LEU A 20 4.53 -11.50 -20.74
N VAL A 21 3.25 -11.86 -20.74
CA VAL A 21 2.52 -12.21 -21.97
C VAL A 21 2.68 -11.08 -23.00
N LYS A 22 2.46 -9.84 -22.60
CA LYS A 22 2.58 -8.67 -23.49
C LYS A 22 4.01 -8.48 -24.01
N SER A 23 5.01 -8.50 -23.12
CA SER A 23 6.41 -8.24 -23.49
C SER A 23 7.01 -9.36 -24.35
N LEU A 24 6.62 -10.61 -24.12
CA LEU A 24 7.05 -11.75 -24.96
C LEU A 24 6.43 -11.68 -26.34
N SER A 25 5.13 -11.38 -26.44
CA SER A 25 4.45 -11.18 -27.72
C SER A 25 5.08 -10.04 -28.53
N GLU A 26 5.37 -8.90 -27.91
CA GLU A 26 6.06 -7.75 -28.54
C GLU A 26 7.48 -8.11 -29.01
N ALA A 27 8.16 -9.05 -28.31
CA ALA A 27 9.49 -9.53 -28.66
C ALA A 27 9.49 -10.72 -29.66
N GLY A 28 8.32 -11.23 -30.08
CA GLY A 28 8.21 -12.41 -30.92
C GLY A 28 8.73 -13.70 -30.25
N LYS A 29 8.68 -13.77 -28.92
CA LYS A 29 9.13 -14.90 -28.10
C LYS A 29 7.96 -15.66 -27.51
N GLU A 30 8.12 -16.95 -27.30
CA GLU A 30 7.13 -17.83 -26.68
C GLU A 30 7.68 -18.41 -25.38
N ALA A 31 6.82 -18.52 -24.36
CA ALA A 31 7.10 -19.18 -23.10
C ALA A 31 5.80 -19.75 -22.51
N GLU A 32 5.92 -20.85 -21.79
CA GLU A 32 4.84 -21.36 -20.94
C GLU A 32 4.83 -20.54 -19.63
N ILE A 33 3.75 -19.82 -19.33
CA ILE A 33 3.61 -19.01 -18.12
C ILE A 33 2.60 -19.67 -17.20
N LEU A 34 3.05 -20.10 -16.02
CA LEU A 34 2.21 -20.69 -14.97
C LEU A 34 2.20 -19.77 -13.75
N LEU A 35 1.02 -19.52 -13.20
CA LEU A 35 0.80 -18.70 -12.01
C LEU A 35 0.19 -19.58 -10.92
N LEU A 36 0.93 -19.82 -9.84
CA LEU A 36 0.55 -20.70 -8.74
C LEU A 36 0.08 -19.88 -7.53
N GLU A 37 -1.10 -20.20 -7.01
CA GLU A 37 -1.70 -19.52 -5.85
C GLU A 37 -2.08 -20.53 -4.77
N ALA A 38 -1.64 -20.29 -3.56
CA ALA A 38 -1.91 -21.17 -2.42
C ALA A 38 -3.38 -21.13 -1.98
N GLU A 39 -4.02 -19.97 -2.11
CA GLU A 39 -5.41 -19.79 -1.75
C GLU A 39 -6.37 -20.28 -2.84
N GLY A 40 -7.65 -20.46 -2.46
CA GLY A 40 -8.73 -20.85 -3.39
C GLY A 40 -9.24 -19.70 -4.28
N ALA A 41 -8.65 -18.50 -4.19
CA ALA A 41 -9.01 -17.35 -5.00
C ALA A 41 -7.79 -16.43 -5.23
N PRO A 42 -7.66 -15.82 -6.42
CA PRO A 42 -6.61 -14.86 -6.72
C PRO A 42 -6.89 -13.50 -6.06
N GLY A 43 -5.92 -12.58 -6.13
CA GLY A 43 -6.06 -11.19 -5.69
C GLY A 43 -5.32 -10.88 -4.40
N GLY A 44 -4.96 -11.87 -3.58
CA GLY A 44 -4.25 -11.69 -2.32
C GLY A 44 -5.02 -10.75 -1.38
N LYS A 45 -4.44 -9.59 -1.02
CA LYS A 45 -5.08 -8.60 -0.13
C LYS A 45 -6.05 -7.64 -0.86
N MET A 46 -6.18 -7.73 -2.18
CA MET A 46 -7.14 -6.93 -2.97
C MET A 46 -8.47 -7.69 -3.13
N ARG A 47 -9.17 -7.90 -2.01
CA ARG A 47 -10.48 -8.54 -1.97
C ARG A 47 -11.55 -7.54 -1.55
N THR A 48 -12.73 -7.67 -2.15
CA THR A 48 -13.93 -6.91 -1.80
C THR A 48 -15.01 -7.89 -1.32
N ILE A 49 -15.44 -7.74 -0.08
CA ILE A 49 -16.50 -8.55 0.50
C ILE A 49 -17.83 -7.82 0.35
N ARG A 50 -18.84 -8.50 -0.18
CA ARG A 50 -20.20 -7.96 -0.33
C ARG A 50 -21.13 -8.69 0.58
N GLN A 51 -21.87 -7.93 1.37
CA GLN A 51 -22.88 -8.47 2.27
C GLN A 51 -23.95 -7.41 2.52
N ASP A 52 -25.22 -7.78 2.44
CA ASP A 52 -26.38 -6.92 2.73
C ASP A 52 -26.35 -5.56 1.98
N GLY A 53 -25.83 -5.57 0.74
CA GLY A 53 -25.67 -4.41 -0.11
C GLY A 53 -24.43 -3.53 0.21
N PHE A 54 -23.68 -3.83 1.26
CA PHE A 54 -22.41 -3.18 1.55
C PHE A 54 -21.26 -3.78 0.74
N GLN A 55 -20.29 -2.96 0.36
CA GLN A 55 -19.04 -3.37 -0.27
C GLN A 55 -17.87 -2.98 0.64
N MET A 56 -17.26 -3.96 1.27
CA MET A 56 -16.17 -3.81 2.23
C MET A 56 -14.85 -4.21 1.59
N GLU A 57 -13.89 -3.30 1.56
CA GLU A 57 -12.54 -3.63 1.11
C GLU A 57 -11.74 -4.30 2.22
N TRP A 58 -11.18 -5.45 1.93
CA TRP A 58 -10.36 -6.22 2.86
C TRP A 58 -9.00 -5.57 3.13
N GLY A 59 -8.47 -4.83 2.16
CA GLY A 59 -7.17 -4.17 2.21
C GLY A 59 -7.21 -2.76 1.61
N PRO A 60 -6.56 -2.49 0.46
CA PRO A 60 -6.54 -1.18 -0.16
C PRO A 60 -7.93 -0.75 -0.64
N ASN A 61 -8.18 0.58 -0.66
CA ASN A 61 -9.47 1.13 -1.09
C ASN A 61 -9.49 1.55 -2.58
N GLY A 62 -8.32 1.72 -3.17
CA GLY A 62 -8.17 2.20 -4.54
C GLY A 62 -6.75 2.68 -4.81
N PHE A 63 -6.58 3.45 -5.87
CA PHE A 63 -5.30 4.02 -6.30
C PHE A 63 -5.46 5.47 -6.76
N LEU A 64 -4.38 6.24 -6.67
CA LEU A 64 -4.35 7.65 -7.06
C LEU A 64 -3.96 7.80 -8.54
N THR A 65 -4.56 8.77 -9.22
CA THR A 65 -4.24 9.08 -10.63
C THR A 65 -2.96 9.91 -10.82
N ASN A 66 -2.27 10.30 -9.74
CA ASN A 66 -1.02 11.06 -9.80
C ASN A 66 0.17 10.26 -10.38
N LYS A 67 0.05 8.93 -10.43
CA LYS A 67 0.97 8.01 -11.12
C LYS A 67 0.19 7.29 -12.22
N PRO A 68 0.75 7.15 -13.44
CA PRO A 68 -0.01 6.67 -14.60
C PRO A 68 -0.28 5.15 -14.57
N HIS A 69 0.54 4.37 -13.86
CA HIS A 69 0.63 2.92 -14.01
C HIS A 69 -0.68 2.17 -13.76
N GLY A 70 -1.47 2.57 -12.75
CA GLY A 70 -2.76 1.96 -12.49
C GLY A 70 -3.77 2.26 -13.60
N MET A 71 -3.81 3.51 -14.09
CA MET A 71 -4.69 3.89 -15.20
C MET A 71 -4.28 3.23 -16.51
N GLU A 72 -2.98 3.11 -16.78
CA GLU A 72 -2.46 2.38 -17.94
C GLU A 72 -2.89 0.90 -17.90
N LEU A 73 -2.77 0.25 -16.74
CA LEU A 73 -3.22 -1.12 -16.56
C LEU A 73 -4.73 -1.28 -16.77
N VAL A 74 -5.53 -0.37 -16.21
CA VAL A 74 -7.00 -0.35 -16.40
C VAL A 74 -7.35 -0.26 -17.87
N LYS A 75 -6.67 0.62 -18.63
CA LYS A 75 -6.83 0.76 -20.07
C LYS A 75 -6.39 -0.51 -20.83
N ASP A 76 -5.22 -1.06 -20.49
CA ASP A 76 -4.74 -2.31 -21.10
C ASP A 76 -5.73 -3.47 -20.89
N LEU A 77 -6.47 -3.45 -19.78
CA LEU A 77 -7.51 -4.44 -19.47
C LEU A 77 -8.88 -4.14 -20.10
N GLY A 78 -9.09 -2.92 -20.63
CA GLY A 78 -10.38 -2.50 -21.23
C GLY A 78 -11.51 -2.40 -20.18
N ILE A 79 -11.18 -2.02 -18.95
CA ILE A 79 -12.14 -1.92 -17.83
C ILE A 79 -12.34 -0.48 -17.34
N GLU A 80 -12.05 0.53 -18.18
CA GLU A 80 -12.21 1.94 -17.84
C GLU A 80 -13.67 2.26 -17.46
N GLY A 81 -14.64 1.64 -18.12
CA GLY A 81 -16.07 1.79 -17.84
C GLY A 81 -16.49 1.30 -16.46
N ARG A 82 -15.63 0.55 -15.76
CA ARG A 82 -15.87 0.05 -14.40
C ARG A 82 -15.24 0.90 -13.30
N LEU A 83 -14.56 1.99 -13.67
CA LEU A 83 -13.93 2.89 -12.71
C LEU A 83 -14.97 3.64 -11.88
N ALA A 84 -14.77 3.70 -10.58
CA ALA A 84 -15.47 4.54 -9.64
C ALA A 84 -14.52 5.67 -9.18
N ARG A 85 -14.89 6.91 -9.47
CA ARG A 85 -14.16 8.09 -8.99
C ARG A 85 -14.60 8.43 -7.58
N SER A 86 -13.65 8.76 -6.70
CA SER A 86 -14.00 9.27 -5.37
C SER A 86 -14.77 10.58 -5.44
N SER A 87 -15.69 10.75 -4.51
CA SER A 87 -16.44 12.00 -4.30
C SER A 87 -15.48 13.17 -4.02
N ASP A 88 -15.87 14.39 -4.40
CA ASP A 88 -15.12 15.59 -4.05
C ASP A 88 -15.10 15.86 -2.52
N LEU A 89 -16.05 15.30 -1.76
CA LEU A 89 -16.03 15.30 -0.30
C LEU A 89 -14.76 14.61 0.24
N ALA A 90 -14.24 13.60 -0.44
CA ALA A 90 -13.02 12.89 -0.08
C ALA A 90 -11.75 13.75 -0.06
N ARG A 91 -11.81 15.00 -0.50
CA ARG A 91 -10.70 15.98 -0.32
C ARG A 91 -10.57 16.43 1.13
N LYS A 92 -11.70 16.51 1.86
CA LYS A 92 -11.71 16.91 3.27
C LYS A 92 -11.17 15.76 4.13
N ARG A 93 -9.99 15.95 4.69
CA ARG A 93 -9.34 14.98 5.58
C ARG A 93 -9.19 15.58 6.95
N PHE A 94 -9.26 14.74 7.97
CA PHE A 94 -9.22 15.21 9.35
C PHE A 94 -8.10 14.51 10.13
N ILE A 95 -7.60 15.22 11.15
CA ILE A 95 -6.71 14.68 12.17
C ILE A 95 -7.39 14.92 13.52
N LEU A 96 -7.41 13.88 14.35
CA LEU A 96 -7.80 14.03 15.74
C LEU A 96 -6.67 14.72 16.49
N SER A 97 -6.96 15.81 17.20
CA SER A 97 -6.01 16.45 18.10
C SER A 97 -6.76 17.07 19.27
N ASP A 98 -6.30 16.78 20.48
CA ASP A 98 -6.91 17.24 21.72
C ASP A 98 -8.43 16.91 21.78
N GLY A 99 -8.78 15.67 21.38
CA GLY A 99 -10.15 15.17 21.36
C GLY A 99 -11.07 15.77 20.30
N THR A 100 -10.55 16.60 19.39
CA THR A 100 -11.32 17.31 18.36
C THR A 100 -10.80 16.98 16.96
N LEU A 101 -11.72 16.83 15.99
CA LEU A 101 -11.35 16.62 14.59
C LEU A 101 -11.00 17.95 13.91
N HIS A 102 -9.76 18.10 13.51
CA HIS A 102 -9.25 19.25 12.77
C HIS A 102 -9.11 18.92 11.30
N ARG A 103 -9.74 19.72 10.43
CA ARG A 103 -9.56 19.57 8.98
C ARG A 103 -8.13 19.91 8.59
N LEU A 104 -7.49 19.05 7.78
CA LEU A 104 -6.20 19.34 7.18
C LEU A 104 -6.32 20.54 6.22
N PRO A 105 -5.43 21.54 6.33
CA PRO A 105 -5.45 22.70 5.45
C PRO A 105 -4.95 22.32 4.04
N GLU A 106 -5.74 22.67 3.02
CA GLU A 106 -5.43 22.41 1.61
C GLU A 106 -4.76 23.60 0.91
N THR A 107 -4.85 24.79 1.53
CA THR A 107 -4.33 26.04 0.95
C THR A 107 -3.48 26.80 1.98
N PRO A 108 -2.54 27.66 1.56
CA PRO A 108 -1.76 28.49 2.48
C PRO A 108 -2.62 29.35 3.43
N PRO A 109 -3.70 30.04 2.98
CA PRO A 109 -4.56 30.76 3.92
C PRO A 109 -5.24 29.84 4.95
N ALA A 110 -5.69 28.66 4.54
CA ALA A 110 -6.26 27.67 5.47
C ALA A 110 -5.22 27.16 6.48
N PHE A 111 -3.95 26.97 6.04
CA PHE A 111 -2.86 26.59 6.93
C PHE A 111 -2.64 27.62 8.05
N PHE A 112 -2.61 28.90 7.71
CA PHE A 112 -2.43 29.95 8.73
C PHE A 112 -3.63 30.14 9.66
N ARG A 113 -4.84 29.74 9.25
CA ARG A 113 -6.06 29.76 10.07
C ARG A 113 -6.29 28.47 10.85
N SER A 114 -5.61 27.40 10.51
CA SER A 114 -5.80 26.09 11.14
C SER A 114 -5.40 26.13 12.62
N LYS A 115 -6.24 25.50 13.46
CA LYS A 115 -5.95 25.30 14.88
C LYS A 115 -5.18 24.00 15.17
N LEU A 116 -4.90 23.18 14.13
CA LEU A 116 -4.19 21.91 14.27
C LEU A 116 -2.76 22.13 14.80
N LEU A 117 -2.09 23.17 14.33
CA LEU A 117 -0.74 23.55 14.77
C LEU A 117 -0.77 24.87 15.53
N SER A 118 0.05 24.96 16.55
CA SER A 118 0.33 26.19 17.26
C SER A 118 0.96 27.25 16.35
N LEU A 119 0.95 28.51 16.75
CA LEU A 119 1.63 29.57 16.00
C LEU A 119 3.14 29.29 15.84
N PRO A 120 3.89 28.92 16.92
CA PRO A 120 5.29 28.52 16.78
C PRO A 120 5.50 27.35 15.82
N GLY A 121 4.63 26.33 15.86
CA GLY A 121 4.70 25.18 14.95
C GLY A 121 4.52 25.58 13.48
N ARG A 122 3.57 26.47 13.19
CA ARG A 122 3.38 27.02 11.83
C ARG A 122 4.58 27.83 11.36
N LEU A 123 5.13 28.70 12.21
CA LEU A 123 6.33 29.48 11.91
C LEU A 123 7.54 28.56 11.67
N ARG A 124 7.65 27.46 12.44
CA ARG A 124 8.72 26.46 12.26
C ARG A 124 8.66 25.81 10.88
N ILE A 125 7.46 25.49 10.36
CA ILE A 125 7.29 24.96 9.00
C ILE A 125 7.66 26.02 7.94
N VAL A 126 7.26 27.27 8.13
CA VAL A 126 7.64 28.36 7.21
C VAL A 126 9.16 28.56 7.18
N TRP A 127 9.86 28.28 8.29
CA TRP A 127 11.32 28.36 8.39
C TRP A 127 12.07 27.17 7.75
N GLU A 128 11.36 26.17 7.19
CA GLU A 128 11.92 24.97 6.57
C GLU A 128 13.07 25.25 5.57
N PRO A 129 13.00 26.28 4.69
CA PRO A 129 14.09 26.55 3.73
C PRO A 129 15.46 26.86 4.36
N PHE A 130 15.47 27.22 5.64
CA PHE A 130 16.69 27.53 6.40
C PHE A 130 17.16 26.39 7.31
N ALA A 131 16.43 25.27 7.32
CA ALA A 131 16.82 24.11 8.12
C ALA A 131 18.09 23.45 7.54
N SER A 132 18.91 22.86 8.42
CA SER A 132 20.14 22.17 8.05
C SER A 132 19.88 21.02 7.07
N GLY A 133 20.87 20.73 6.20
CA GLY A 133 20.83 19.61 5.28
C GLY A 133 20.88 18.24 6.00
N PRO A 134 20.65 17.15 5.27
CA PRO A 134 20.71 15.80 5.82
C PRO A 134 22.16 15.44 6.18
N PRO A 135 22.38 14.58 7.20
CA PRO A 135 23.69 14.04 7.48
C PRO A 135 24.24 13.26 6.28
N PRO A 136 25.52 13.42 5.91
CA PRO A 136 26.10 12.68 4.78
C PRO A 136 26.07 11.17 5.02
N GLY A 137 25.59 10.39 4.02
CA GLY A 137 25.66 8.92 4.03
C GLY A 137 24.72 8.21 5.02
N VAL A 138 23.90 8.94 5.77
CA VAL A 138 22.95 8.37 6.74
C VAL A 138 21.61 8.10 6.06
N ASP A 139 21.04 6.92 6.33
CA ASP A 139 19.63 6.60 6.03
C ASP A 139 18.78 7.14 7.19
N GLU A 140 18.32 8.38 7.03
CA GLU A 140 17.57 9.12 8.05
C GLU A 140 16.15 8.58 8.19
N SER A 141 15.64 8.49 9.42
CA SER A 141 14.22 8.17 9.64
C SER A 141 13.30 9.34 9.26
N LEU A 142 12.03 9.03 9.00
CA LEU A 142 10.99 10.06 8.78
C LEU A 142 10.84 10.98 10.00
N GLY A 143 10.97 10.43 11.21
CA GLY A 143 10.93 11.19 12.45
C GLY A 143 12.07 12.17 12.58
N GLU A 144 13.32 11.73 12.33
CA GLU A 144 14.50 12.59 12.34
C GLU A 144 14.39 13.70 11.30
N PHE A 145 14.04 13.34 10.06
CA PHE A 145 13.78 14.29 8.98
C PHE A 145 12.73 15.34 9.36
N ALA A 146 11.58 14.91 9.88
CA ALA A 146 10.50 15.81 10.22
C ALA A 146 10.89 16.75 11.38
N ARG A 147 11.53 16.26 12.43
CA ARG A 147 12.03 17.11 13.54
C ARG A 147 13.02 18.16 13.03
N ARG A 148 13.96 17.74 12.21
CA ARG A 148 15.00 18.60 11.65
C ARG A 148 14.42 19.66 10.70
N ARG A 149 13.51 19.29 9.81
CA ARG A 149 12.96 20.17 8.77
C ARG A 149 11.73 20.94 9.20
N LEU A 150 10.77 20.26 9.81
CA LEU A 150 9.44 20.80 10.06
C LEU A 150 9.17 21.10 11.54
N GLY A 151 9.92 20.49 12.45
CA GLY A 151 9.76 20.60 13.90
C GLY A 151 8.92 19.48 14.48
N THR A 152 8.99 19.34 15.81
CA THR A 152 8.36 18.24 16.58
C THR A 152 6.85 18.23 16.45
N GLU A 153 6.20 19.39 16.53
CA GLU A 153 4.74 19.47 16.43
C GLU A 153 4.23 19.03 15.05
N ALA A 154 4.96 19.35 13.97
CA ALA A 154 4.64 18.88 12.63
C ALA A 154 4.85 17.37 12.49
N LEU A 155 5.88 16.83 13.13
CA LEU A 155 6.07 15.38 13.20
C LEU A 155 4.86 14.72 13.86
N GLU A 156 4.51 15.16 15.06
CA GLU A 156 3.46 14.54 15.88
C GLU A 156 2.07 14.64 15.25
N LYS A 157 1.72 15.82 14.70
CA LYS A 157 0.35 16.11 14.24
C LYS A 157 0.12 15.92 12.74
N LEU A 158 1.17 15.82 11.92
CA LEU A 158 1.04 15.67 10.45
C LEU A 158 1.74 14.42 9.92
N ILE A 159 3.01 14.22 10.25
CA ILE A 159 3.80 13.13 9.68
C ILE A 159 3.47 11.80 10.33
N ASP A 160 3.35 11.75 11.64
CA ASP A 160 3.02 10.54 12.38
C ASP A 160 1.68 9.94 11.94
N PRO A 161 0.54 10.67 11.92
CA PRO A 161 -0.70 10.09 11.42
C PRO A 161 -0.64 9.72 9.93
N MET A 162 0.11 10.45 9.09
CA MET A 162 0.31 10.08 7.69
C MET A 162 1.05 8.73 7.56
N VAL A 163 2.14 8.53 8.29
CA VAL A 163 2.92 7.28 8.30
C VAL A 163 2.06 6.14 8.84
N THR A 164 1.36 6.38 9.93
CA THR A 164 0.43 5.42 10.52
C THR A 164 -0.68 5.02 9.54
N GLY A 165 -1.25 5.98 8.81
CA GLY A 165 -2.31 5.73 7.84
C GLY A 165 -1.85 4.97 6.59
N ILE A 166 -0.58 5.06 6.21
CA ILE A 166 -0.03 4.38 5.01
C ILE A 166 0.60 3.03 5.38
N PHE A 167 1.40 2.99 6.45
CA PHE A 167 2.22 1.85 6.81
C PHE A 167 1.79 1.15 8.10
N ALA A 168 0.85 1.73 8.87
CA ALA A 168 0.60 1.35 10.26
C ALA A 168 1.93 1.25 11.06
N GLY A 169 2.88 2.13 10.71
CA GLY A 169 4.28 2.14 11.14
C GLY A 169 4.59 3.26 12.14
N ASP A 170 5.86 3.32 12.54
CA ASP A 170 6.40 4.36 13.40
C ASP A 170 7.38 5.24 12.60
N PRO A 171 7.15 6.56 12.46
CA PRO A 171 8.05 7.45 11.71
C PRO A 171 9.48 7.45 12.23
N ASP A 172 9.70 7.16 13.51
CA ASP A 172 11.06 7.10 14.07
C ASP A 172 11.86 5.88 13.62
N MET A 173 11.16 4.87 13.12
CA MET A 173 11.78 3.63 12.62
C MET A 173 11.82 3.56 11.09
N MET A 174 10.94 4.31 10.39
CA MET A 174 10.75 4.20 8.95
C MET A 174 11.78 5.04 8.18
N SER A 175 12.44 4.45 7.16
CA SER A 175 13.40 5.13 6.30
C SER A 175 12.73 6.18 5.40
N LEU A 176 13.17 7.42 5.46
CA LEU A 176 12.70 8.48 4.56
C LEU A 176 12.93 8.09 3.09
N ARG A 177 14.14 7.65 2.76
CA ARG A 177 14.54 7.28 1.40
C ARG A 177 13.68 6.16 0.82
N SER A 178 13.38 5.15 1.63
CA SER A 178 12.65 3.96 1.18
C SER A 178 11.13 4.18 1.13
N CYS A 179 10.57 4.96 2.06
CA CYS A 179 9.13 5.23 2.14
C CYS A 179 8.69 6.37 1.20
N PHE A 180 9.48 7.44 1.14
CA PHE A 180 9.15 8.65 0.39
C PHE A 180 10.34 9.14 -0.46
N PRO A 181 10.78 8.36 -1.46
CA PRO A 181 11.96 8.68 -2.27
C PRO A 181 11.88 10.06 -2.93
N LEU A 182 10.67 10.49 -3.33
CA LEU A 182 10.48 11.82 -3.92
C LEU A 182 10.84 12.94 -2.93
N ILE A 183 10.46 12.82 -1.66
CA ILE A 183 10.80 13.80 -0.61
C ILE A 183 12.31 13.83 -0.36
N TYR A 184 12.92 12.65 -0.29
CA TYR A 184 14.35 12.48 -0.15
C TYR A 184 15.13 13.14 -1.31
N ASP A 185 14.68 12.91 -2.55
CA ASP A 185 15.32 13.46 -3.76
C ASP A 185 15.13 14.98 -3.86
N LEU A 186 13.98 15.52 -3.49
CA LEU A 186 13.70 16.95 -3.43
C LEU A 186 14.68 17.66 -2.49
N GLU A 187 14.86 17.12 -1.29
CA GLU A 187 15.82 17.69 -0.33
C GLU A 187 17.24 17.66 -0.86
N ARG A 188 17.68 16.55 -1.44
CA ARG A 188 19.04 16.40 -1.95
C ARG A 188 19.33 17.28 -3.16
N LYS A 189 18.37 17.39 -4.09
CA LYS A 189 18.54 18.15 -5.33
C LYS A 189 18.44 19.66 -5.10
N TYR A 190 17.53 20.10 -4.21
CA TYR A 190 17.20 21.52 -4.06
C TYR A 190 17.51 22.11 -2.67
N GLY A 191 17.97 21.28 -1.74
CA GLY A 191 18.34 21.70 -0.38
C GLY A 191 17.14 21.88 0.57
N GLY A 192 15.91 21.48 0.20
CA GLY A 192 14.72 21.57 1.05
C GLY A 192 13.42 21.32 0.30
N LEU A 193 12.33 21.17 1.05
CA LEU A 193 11.02 20.87 0.47
C LEU A 193 10.42 22.05 -0.28
N VAL A 194 10.41 23.24 0.32
CA VAL A 194 9.89 24.46 -0.30
C VAL A 194 10.70 24.81 -1.56
N ARG A 195 12.03 24.79 -1.45
CA ARG A 195 12.94 25.02 -2.60
C ARG A 195 12.73 23.96 -3.68
N GLY A 196 12.54 22.70 -3.29
CA GLY A 196 12.28 21.57 -4.19
C GLY A 196 10.98 21.74 -4.95
N MET A 197 9.87 22.07 -4.28
CA MET A 197 8.59 22.33 -4.93
C MET A 197 8.68 23.49 -5.95
N LEU A 198 9.37 24.56 -5.61
CA LEU A 198 9.59 25.70 -6.53
C LEU A 198 10.50 25.31 -7.71
N GLY A 199 11.55 24.52 -7.46
CA GLY A 199 12.44 24.00 -8.50
C GLY A 199 11.73 23.14 -9.51
N VAL A 200 10.98 22.14 -9.06
CA VAL A 200 10.19 21.25 -9.92
C VAL A 200 9.13 22.03 -10.70
N ARG A 201 8.48 23.04 -10.08
CA ARG A 201 7.53 23.90 -10.79
C ARG A 201 8.19 24.69 -11.92
N ARG A 202 9.40 25.23 -11.71
CA ARG A 202 10.17 25.95 -12.74
C ARG A 202 10.58 25.01 -13.87
N GLU A 203 11.09 23.82 -13.58
CA GLU A 203 11.49 22.84 -14.58
C GLU A 203 10.30 22.42 -15.46
N ARG A 204 9.11 22.15 -14.86
CA ARG A 204 7.90 21.82 -15.60
C ARG A 204 7.41 22.98 -16.47
N ALA A 205 7.47 24.20 -15.96
CA ALA A 205 7.10 25.39 -16.74
C ALA A 205 8.01 25.56 -17.97
N GLN A 206 9.32 25.31 -17.84
CA GLN A 206 10.27 25.32 -18.95
C GLN A 206 10.01 24.21 -19.98
N GLN A 207 9.49 23.06 -19.53
CA GLN A 207 9.11 21.95 -20.41
C GLN A 207 7.70 22.09 -21.03
N GLY A 208 7.01 23.21 -20.80
CA GLY A 208 5.67 23.46 -21.32
C GLY A 208 4.55 22.62 -20.70
N MET A 209 4.84 21.88 -19.60
CA MET A 209 3.86 21.05 -18.90
C MET A 209 2.98 21.92 -18.00
N LYS A 210 1.72 22.12 -18.38
CA LYS A 210 0.70 22.80 -17.56
C LYS A 210 0.08 21.79 -16.58
N GLY A 211 0.18 22.03 -15.27
CA GLY A 211 -0.50 21.26 -14.24
C GLY A 211 -0.20 21.83 -12.86
N GLU A 212 -1.23 22.02 -12.03
CA GLU A 212 -1.06 22.46 -10.65
C GLU A 212 -0.44 21.32 -9.82
N MET A 213 0.64 21.62 -9.10
CA MET A 213 1.11 20.78 -8.01
C MET A 213 0.26 21.09 -6.78
N SER A 214 -0.61 20.17 -6.41
CA SER A 214 -1.25 20.20 -5.09
C SER A 214 -0.19 19.90 -4.03
N ALA A 215 -0.24 20.62 -2.90
CA ALA A 215 0.63 20.39 -1.73
C ALA A 215 0.29 19.09 -0.95
N GLY A 216 -0.58 18.26 -1.48
CA GLY A 216 -0.96 16.96 -0.94
C GLY A 216 -0.65 15.83 -1.92
N PRO A 217 -1.05 14.59 -1.63
CA PRO A 217 -1.00 13.52 -2.60
C PRO A 217 -1.92 13.90 -3.76
N GLY A 218 -1.31 14.54 -4.79
CA GLY A 218 -2.03 14.99 -5.97
C GLY A 218 -2.71 13.82 -6.66
N GLY A 219 -3.82 14.11 -7.37
CA GLY A 219 -4.59 13.11 -8.07
C GLY A 219 -5.92 12.78 -7.41
N VAL A 220 -6.77 12.11 -8.17
CA VAL A 220 -8.07 11.62 -7.74
C VAL A 220 -7.92 10.18 -7.28
N LEU A 221 -8.55 9.82 -6.17
CA LEU A 221 -8.62 8.43 -5.75
C LEU A 221 -9.65 7.71 -6.64
N MET A 222 -9.21 6.62 -7.27
CA MET A 222 -10.03 5.77 -8.12
C MET A 222 -10.18 4.39 -7.49
N SER A 223 -11.33 3.81 -7.67
CA SER A 223 -11.65 2.42 -7.37
C SER A 223 -12.50 1.83 -8.49
N PHE A 224 -13.32 0.83 -8.22
CA PHE A 224 -14.19 0.24 -9.22
C PHE A 224 -15.63 0.11 -8.70
N ASP A 225 -16.57 -0.06 -9.62
CA ASP A 225 -18.00 -0.28 -9.36
C ASP A 225 -18.26 -1.40 -8.37
N HIS A 226 -17.50 -2.48 -8.47
CA HIS A 226 -17.59 -3.66 -7.60
C HIS A 226 -16.39 -3.82 -6.65
N GLY A 227 -15.68 -2.73 -6.34
CA GLY A 227 -14.54 -2.72 -5.44
C GLY A 227 -13.22 -3.04 -6.12
N VAL A 228 -12.13 -2.96 -5.34
CA VAL A 228 -10.77 -3.13 -5.88
C VAL A 228 -10.50 -4.51 -6.45
N GLN A 229 -11.23 -5.52 -6.01
CA GLN A 229 -11.16 -6.88 -6.52
C GLN A 229 -11.45 -6.96 -8.03
N THR A 230 -12.24 -6.03 -8.57
CA THR A 230 -12.51 -5.93 -10.01
C THR A 230 -11.23 -5.94 -10.86
N LEU A 231 -10.16 -5.30 -10.39
CA LEU A 231 -8.89 -5.26 -11.11
C LEU A 231 -8.20 -6.63 -11.13
N THR A 232 -8.17 -7.31 -9.99
CA THR A 232 -7.56 -8.64 -9.88
C THR A 232 -8.37 -9.71 -10.57
N ASP A 233 -9.69 -9.61 -10.56
CA ASP A 233 -10.59 -10.52 -11.30
C ASP A 233 -10.39 -10.37 -12.82
N ALA A 234 -10.27 -9.15 -13.32
CA ALA A 234 -10.01 -8.90 -14.73
C ALA A 234 -8.65 -9.44 -15.21
N LEU A 235 -7.61 -9.31 -14.36
CA LEU A 235 -6.30 -9.91 -14.62
C LEU A 235 -6.37 -11.43 -14.60
N ALA A 236 -6.99 -12.02 -13.58
CA ALA A 236 -7.14 -13.47 -13.44
C ALA A 236 -7.93 -14.09 -14.60
N GLY A 237 -9.00 -13.42 -15.05
CA GLY A 237 -9.79 -13.86 -16.20
C GLY A 237 -8.98 -13.94 -17.49
N ARG A 238 -8.00 -13.03 -17.70
CA ARG A 238 -7.09 -13.09 -18.88
C ARG A 238 -6.00 -14.14 -18.77
N LEU A 239 -5.72 -14.62 -17.57
CA LEU A 239 -4.64 -15.57 -17.26
C LEU A 239 -5.17 -16.95 -16.87
N SER A 240 -6.46 -17.21 -17.10
CA SER A 240 -7.18 -18.40 -16.60
C SER A 240 -6.54 -19.72 -17.00
N GLU A 241 -5.97 -19.84 -18.21
CA GLU A 241 -5.34 -21.07 -18.70
C GLU A 241 -4.06 -21.41 -17.92
N GLY A 242 -3.30 -20.40 -17.45
CA GLY A 242 -2.06 -20.60 -16.69
C GLY A 242 -2.20 -20.42 -15.19
N LEU A 243 -3.41 -20.10 -14.67
CA LEU A 243 -3.65 -19.84 -13.25
C LEU A 243 -4.09 -21.12 -12.52
N HIS A 244 -3.28 -21.56 -11.56
CA HIS A 244 -3.55 -22.72 -10.71
C HIS A 244 -3.77 -22.28 -9.27
N LEU A 245 -4.98 -22.49 -8.77
CA LEU A 245 -5.39 -22.17 -7.39
C LEU A 245 -5.22 -23.40 -6.48
N CYS A 246 -5.15 -23.17 -5.16
CA CYS A 246 -4.92 -24.20 -4.14
C CYS A 246 -3.62 -24.96 -4.37
N VAL A 247 -2.59 -24.31 -4.94
CA VAL A 247 -1.25 -24.84 -5.15
C VAL A 247 -0.25 -24.03 -4.34
N SER A 248 0.25 -24.60 -3.26
CA SER A 248 1.28 -23.98 -2.41
C SER A 248 2.67 -24.41 -2.91
N VAL A 249 3.56 -23.46 -3.13
CA VAL A 249 4.98 -23.74 -3.36
C VAL A 249 5.67 -23.71 -2.00
N ASP A 250 6.23 -24.86 -1.61
CA ASP A 250 6.84 -25.04 -0.29
C ASP A 250 8.35 -24.78 -0.34
N ARG A 251 9.00 -25.16 -1.46
CA ARG A 251 10.44 -25.15 -1.59
C ARG A 251 10.88 -24.94 -3.04
N ILE A 252 11.98 -24.24 -3.24
CA ILE A 252 12.63 -24.04 -4.51
C ILE A 252 14.07 -24.53 -4.39
N GLU A 253 14.55 -25.30 -5.36
CA GLU A 253 15.92 -25.79 -5.44
C GLU A 253 16.50 -25.46 -6.81
N ARG A 254 17.80 -25.20 -6.88
CA ARG A 254 18.49 -25.04 -8.16
C ARG A 254 18.98 -26.39 -8.66
N ARG A 255 18.66 -26.74 -9.93
CA ARG A 255 19.12 -27.95 -10.62
C ARG A 255 19.78 -27.58 -11.95
N GLY A 256 21.08 -27.39 -11.93
CA GLY A 256 21.82 -26.89 -13.08
C GLY A 256 21.45 -25.43 -13.38
N GLU A 257 20.93 -25.17 -14.57
CA GLU A 257 20.44 -23.84 -14.98
C GLU A 257 18.96 -23.60 -14.66
N ALA A 258 18.22 -24.65 -14.34
CA ALA A 258 16.79 -24.62 -14.02
C ALA A 258 16.52 -24.66 -12.50
N TYR A 259 15.28 -24.49 -12.13
CA TYR A 259 14.76 -24.59 -10.75
C TYR A 259 13.76 -25.74 -10.67
N ALA A 260 13.78 -26.46 -9.54
CA ALA A 260 12.76 -27.42 -9.15
C ALA A 260 11.91 -26.81 -8.02
N LEU A 261 10.60 -26.77 -8.22
CA LEU A 261 9.63 -26.28 -7.24
C LEU A 261 8.92 -27.50 -6.63
N SER A 262 9.08 -27.69 -5.32
CA SER A 262 8.25 -28.64 -4.57
C SER A 262 6.96 -27.95 -4.18
N MET A 263 5.83 -28.56 -4.48
CA MET A 263 4.50 -27.99 -4.34
C MET A 263 3.58 -28.93 -3.59
N SER A 264 2.56 -28.37 -2.94
CA SER A 264 1.46 -29.09 -2.33
C SER A 264 0.14 -28.66 -3.00
N ALA A 265 -0.56 -29.62 -3.61
CA ALA A 265 -1.85 -29.43 -4.27
C ALA A 265 -2.83 -30.55 -3.87
N GLY A 266 -4.00 -30.19 -3.35
CA GLY A 266 -5.00 -31.17 -2.93
C GLY A 266 -4.50 -32.23 -1.93
N GLY A 267 -3.55 -31.88 -1.07
CA GLY A 267 -2.91 -32.79 -0.10
C GLY A 267 -1.83 -33.71 -0.69
N ARG A 268 -1.50 -33.58 -1.99
CA ARG A 268 -0.42 -34.31 -2.67
C ARG A 268 0.80 -33.42 -2.81
N ARG A 269 1.98 -34.03 -2.72
CA ARG A 269 3.25 -33.38 -3.06
C ARG A 269 3.58 -33.64 -4.52
N GLU A 270 3.92 -32.58 -5.21
CA GLU A 270 4.30 -32.60 -6.62
C GLU A 270 5.59 -31.82 -6.81
N GLU A 271 6.30 -32.09 -7.89
CA GLU A 271 7.51 -31.33 -8.27
C GLU A 271 7.36 -30.82 -9.70
N MET A 272 7.76 -29.57 -9.92
CA MET A 272 7.73 -28.92 -11.23
C MET A 272 9.08 -28.29 -11.53
N ALA A 273 9.59 -28.49 -12.76
CA ALA A 273 10.77 -27.79 -13.25
C ALA A 273 10.37 -26.47 -13.91
N ALA A 274 11.20 -25.43 -13.71
CA ALA A 274 11.04 -24.11 -14.32
C ALA A 274 12.40 -23.54 -14.75
N ASP A 275 12.45 -22.89 -15.91
CA ASP A 275 13.62 -22.15 -16.37
C ASP A 275 13.71 -20.78 -15.67
N VAL A 276 12.56 -20.18 -15.40
CA VAL A 276 12.44 -18.90 -14.70
C VAL A 276 11.40 -19.01 -13.58
N VAL A 277 11.75 -18.50 -12.40
CA VAL A 277 10.87 -18.41 -11.24
C VAL A 277 10.72 -16.96 -10.80
N VAL A 278 9.49 -16.49 -10.67
CA VAL A 278 9.17 -15.18 -10.11
C VAL A 278 8.40 -15.37 -8.80
N ILE A 279 8.99 -15.03 -7.67
CA ILE A 279 8.30 -15.12 -6.39
C ILE A 279 7.60 -13.77 -6.13
N ALA A 280 6.27 -13.76 -6.28
CA ALA A 280 5.39 -12.62 -6.00
C ALA A 280 4.62 -12.80 -4.67
N ALA A 281 4.98 -13.79 -3.89
CA ALA A 281 4.51 -14.01 -2.53
C ALA A 281 5.14 -13.01 -1.53
N PRO A 282 4.55 -12.82 -0.33
CA PRO A 282 5.14 -11.99 0.71
C PRO A 282 6.57 -12.42 1.08
N ALA A 283 7.43 -11.46 1.46
CA ALA A 283 8.86 -11.72 1.70
C ALA A 283 9.13 -12.83 2.73
N TYR A 284 8.29 -12.93 3.76
CA TYR A 284 8.41 -14.00 4.77
C TYR A 284 8.12 -15.40 4.20
N ALA A 285 7.20 -15.52 3.25
CA ALA A 285 6.92 -16.77 2.57
C ALA A 285 8.03 -17.10 1.55
N ALA A 286 8.45 -16.09 0.76
CA ALA A 286 9.59 -16.20 -0.14
C ALA A 286 10.85 -16.69 0.57
N ALA A 287 11.12 -16.21 1.79
CA ALA A 287 12.26 -16.62 2.60
C ALA A 287 12.27 -18.14 2.87
N GLY A 288 11.13 -18.72 3.18
CA GLY A 288 11.00 -20.19 3.35
C GLY A 288 11.30 -20.94 2.07
N MET A 289 10.74 -20.47 0.96
CA MET A 289 10.88 -21.13 -0.35
C MET A 289 12.33 -21.15 -0.84
N VAL A 290 13.10 -20.06 -0.64
CA VAL A 290 14.46 -19.92 -1.18
C VAL A 290 15.57 -20.42 -0.24
N SER A 291 15.25 -20.81 0.99
CA SER A 291 16.26 -21.28 1.97
C SER A 291 17.19 -22.37 1.43
N PRO A 292 16.70 -23.34 0.62
CA PRO A 292 17.58 -24.38 0.05
C PRO A 292 18.48 -23.86 -1.08
N VAL A 293 18.07 -22.78 -1.75
CA VAL A 293 18.86 -22.19 -2.84
C VAL A 293 19.95 -21.28 -2.29
N ASP A 294 19.59 -20.40 -1.34
CA ASP A 294 20.51 -19.44 -0.74
C ASP A 294 20.00 -18.99 0.64
N GLU A 295 20.62 -19.48 1.71
CA GLU A 295 20.25 -19.13 3.08
C GLU A 295 20.53 -17.63 3.40
N GLY A 296 21.51 -17.02 2.74
CA GLY A 296 21.78 -15.58 2.88
C GLY A 296 20.66 -14.72 2.29
N LEU A 297 20.08 -15.15 1.15
CA LEU A 297 18.87 -14.54 0.56
C LEU A 297 17.68 -14.75 1.48
N SER A 298 17.48 -15.96 1.97
CA SER A 298 16.41 -16.30 2.92
C SER A 298 16.48 -15.42 4.17
N ALA A 299 17.64 -15.28 4.78
CA ALA A 299 17.85 -14.43 5.96
C ALA A 299 17.55 -12.94 5.68
N ALA A 300 17.98 -12.44 4.50
CA ALA A 300 17.70 -11.06 4.10
C ALA A 300 16.20 -10.79 3.89
N LEU A 301 15.47 -11.76 3.36
CA LEU A 301 14.02 -11.70 3.18
C LEU A 301 13.26 -11.76 4.52
N ARG A 302 13.65 -12.68 5.43
CA ARG A 302 13.08 -12.77 6.80
C ARG A 302 13.26 -11.48 7.59
N ALA A 303 14.33 -10.73 7.31
CA ALA A 303 14.62 -9.47 7.97
C ALA A 303 13.72 -8.30 7.52
N ILE A 304 12.80 -8.48 6.57
CA ILE A 304 11.78 -7.49 6.24
C ILE A 304 10.60 -7.68 7.21
N PRO A 305 10.40 -6.76 8.16
CA PRO A 305 9.32 -6.89 9.13
C PRO A 305 7.98 -6.49 8.52
N TYR A 306 6.91 -6.96 9.15
CA TYR A 306 5.54 -6.65 8.78
C TYR A 306 4.75 -6.18 10.00
N SER A 307 3.86 -5.23 9.78
CA SER A 307 2.92 -4.76 10.78
C SER A 307 1.62 -5.57 10.73
N PRO A 308 1.12 -6.08 11.87
CA PRO A 308 -0.24 -6.60 11.93
C PRO A 308 -1.24 -5.47 11.87
N ILE A 309 -2.37 -5.72 11.23
CA ILE A 309 -3.46 -4.76 11.13
C ILE A 309 -4.80 -5.47 10.99
N THR A 310 -5.83 -4.96 11.65
CA THR A 310 -7.21 -5.35 11.41
C THR A 310 -7.98 -4.19 10.80
N VAL A 311 -8.73 -4.51 9.76
CA VAL A 311 -9.68 -3.61 9.11
C VAL A 311 -11.07 -3.96 9.61
N ALA A 312 -11.69 -3.10 10.41
CA ALA A 312 -13.06 -3.28 10.89
C ALA A 312 -14.03 -2.45 10.04
N ALA A 313 -14.99 -3.10 9.40
CA ALA A 313 -16.06 -2.49 8.62
C ALA A 313 -17.33 -2.41 9.46
N LEU A 314 -17.86 -1.19 9.64
CA LEU A 314 -19.05 -0.91 10.45
C LEU A 314 -20.08 -0.15 9.60
N GLY A 315 -21.22 -0.79 9.35
CA GLY A 315 -22.36 -0.21 8.61
C GLY A 315 -23.40 0.36 9.57
N TYR A 316 -23.93 1.57 9.27
CA TYR A 316 -24.92 2.28 10.09
C TYR A 316 -26.06 2.82 9.26
N GLU A 317 -27.22 3.07 9.89
CA GLU A 317 -28.30 3.86 9.31
C GLU A 317 -27.95 5.35 9.39
N LYS A 318 -27.96 6.08 8.26
CA LYS A 318 -27.62 7.53 8.24
C LYS A 318 -28.61 8.37 9.03
N ALA A 319 -29.86 7.98 9.06
CA ALA A 319 -30.92 8.76 9.73
C ALA A 319 -30.70 8.93 11.24
N THR A 320 -29.98 7.99 11.87
CA THR A 320 -29.71 8.03 13.32
C THR A 320 -28.32 8.54 13.65
N MET A 321 -27.44 8.74 12.64
CA MET A 321 -26.09 9.25 12.84
C MET A 321 -26.11 10.77 13.00
N GLY A 322 -25.71 11.27 14.16
CA GLY A 322 -25.56 12.72 14.40
C GLY A 322 -24.41 13.38 13.61
N ASN A 323 -23.58 12.59 12.93
CA ASN A 323 -22.43 13.05 12.16
C ASN A 323 -22.68 12.91 10.65
N PRO A 324 -22.51 13.98 9.84
CA PRO A 324 -22.75 13.97 8.40
C PRO A 324 -21.73 13.15 7.60
N LEU A 325 -20.61 12.73 8.20
CA LEU A 325 -19.49 12.07 7.53
C LEU A 325 -19.03 12.82 6.25
N ASP A 326 -18.93 14.15 6.36
CA ASP A 326 -18.60 15.04 5.23
C ASP A 326 -17.09 15.06 4.98
N GLY A 327 -16.53 13.98 4.46
CA GLY A 327 -15.10 13.91 4.17
C GLY A 327 -14.56 12.52 3.84
N PHE A 328 -13.24 12.40 3.89
CA PHE A 328 -12.51 11.15 3.68
C PHE A 328 -12.53 10.25 4.92
N GLY A 329 -12.49 10.90 6.09
CA GLY A 329 -12.24 10.27 7.37
C GLY A 329 -11.16 10.99 8.14
N PHE A 330 -10.66 10.34 9.18
CA PHE A 330 -9.66 10.91 10.07
C PHE A 330 -8.55 9.92 10.40
N LEU A 331 -7.39 10.48 10.74
CA LEU A 331 -6.25 9.75 11.30
C LEU A 331 -5.98 10.24 12.71
N ILE A 332 -5.36 9.39 13.51
CA ILE A 332 -5.08 9.66 14.92
C ILE A 332 -3.58 9.65 15.15
N PRO A 333 -2.98 10.76 15.61
CA PRO A 333 -1.61 10.79 16.07
C PRO A 333 -1.38 9.84 17.26
N GLY A 334 -0.22 9.21 17.33
CA GLY A 334 0.12 8.31 18.45
C GLY A 334 0.05 8.97 19.83
N GLY A 335 0.25 10.29 19.90
CA GLY A 335 0.13 11.08 21.13
C GLY A 335 -1.27 11.13 21.73
N GLU A 336 -2.33 10.91 20.93
CA GLU A 336 -3.73 10.88 21.38
C GLU A 336 -4.09 9.62 22.20
N LYS A 337 -3.21 8.59 22.19
CA LYS A 337 -3.34 7.35 22.98
C LYS A 337 -4.68 6.61 22.75
N ARG A 338 -5.22 6.66 21.54
CA ARG A 338 -6.43 5.95 21.15
C ARG A 338 -6.11 4.51 20.74
N LYS A 339 -7.12 3.66 20.75
CA LYS A 339 -6.99 2.22 20.41
C LYS A 339 -7.13 1.94 18.91
N ILE A 340 -7.51 2.94 18.10
CA ILE A 340 -7.61 2.84 16.66
C ILE A 340 -6.62 3.80 15.99
N LEU A 341 -6.20 3.49 14.76
CA LEU A 341 -5.28 4.33 13.98
C LEU A 341 -6.02 5.45 13.24
N GLY A 342 -7.30 5.26 13.02
CA GLY A 342 -8.17 6.18 12.31
C GLY A 342 -9.37 5.47 11.69
N ALA A 343 -10.24 6.24 11.05
CA ALA A 343 -11.40 5.71 10.34
C ALA A 343 -11.61 6.41 9.00
N LEU A 344 -11.88 5.63 7.97
CA LEU A 344 -12.30 6.10 6.65
C LEU A 344 -13.83 6.07 6.57
N TRP A 345 -14.41 7.08 5.95
CA TRP A 345 -15.83 7.16 5.69
C TRP A 345 -16.11 6.61 4.28
N ASP A 346 -16.00 5.28 4.14
CA ASP A 346 -15.95 4.60 2.84
C ASP A 346 -17.12 4.97 1.93
N SER A 347 -18.35 5.08 2.46
CA SER A 347 -19.52 5.48 1.68
C SER A 347 -19.56 6.97 1.29
N SER A 348 -18.79 7.83 1.97
CA SER A 348 -18.60 9.23 1.59
C SER A 348 -17.50 9.38 0.53
N ILE A 349 -16.53 8.49 0.55
CA ILE A 349 -15.45 8.43 -0.47
C ILE A 349 -16.03 7.87 -1.78
N PHE A 350 -16.73 6.72 -1.70
CA PHE A 350 -17.34 6.05 -2.84
C PHE A 350 -18.80 5.71 -2.51
N PRO A 351 -19.77 6.39 -3.13
CA PRO A 351 -21.20 6.20 -2.80
C PRO A 351 -21.69 4.76 -2.95
N ASN A 352 -21.06 3.96 -3.80
CA ASN A 352 -21.41 2.56 -4.03
C ASN A 352 -20.94 1.59 -2.93
N ARG A 353 -20.39 2.07 -1.81
CA ARG A 353 -19.92 1.24 -0.70
C ARG A 353 -21.00 0.84 0.29
N ALA A 354 -22.12 1.53 0.31
CA ALA A 354 -23.24 1.25 1.20
C ALA A 354 -24.58 1.39 0.45
N PRO A 355 -25.64 0.69 0.87
CA PRO A 355 -26.98 0.91 0.35
C PRO A 355 -27.46 2.36 0.60
N GLU A 356 -28.45 2.79 -0.15
CA GLU A 356 -29.12 4.08 0.07
C GLU A 356 -29.63 4.19 1.52
N GLY A 357 -29.48 5.36 2.11
CA GLY A 357 -29.83 5.60 3.52
C GLY A 357 -28.84 5.05 4.53
N LYS A 358 -27.81 4.30 4.10
CA LYS A 358 -26.80 3.71 5.00
C LYS A 358 -25.42 4.32 4.80
N ALA A 359 -24.56 4.16 5.81
CA ALA A 359 -23.16 4.57 5.78
C ALA A 359 -22.25 3.39 6.12
N LEU A 360 -21.07 3.36 5.50
CA LEU A 360 -20.00 2.41 5.81
C LEU A 360 -18.78 3.17 6.29
N LEU A 361 -18.32 2.81 7.48
CA LEU A 361 -17.05 3.26 8.06
C LEU A 361 -16.07 2.10 8.10
N ARG A 362 -14.81 2.41 7.84
CA ARG A 362 -13.72 1.44 7.92
C ARG A 362 -12.68 1.92 8.92
N VAL A 363 -12.54 1.19 10.03
CA VAL A 363 -11.66 1.49 11.15
C VAL A 363 -10.41 0.63 11.05
N MET A 364 -9.23 1.21 11.19
CA MET A 364 -7.96 0.51 11.23
C MET A 364 -7.48 0.38 12.67
N VAL A 365 -7.08 -0.86 13.05
CA VAL A 365 -6.66 -1.23 14.41
C VAL A 365 -5.34 -1.98 14.36
N GLY A 366 -4.43 -1.72 15.31
CA GLY A 366 -3.16 -2.43 15.45
C GLY A 366 -1.95 -1.58 15.04
N GLY A 367 -1.17 -2.04 14.06
CA GLY A 367 0.08 -1.39 13.70
C GLY A 367 1.26 -1.82 14.57
N VAL A 368 2.43 -1.26 14.30
CA VAL A 368 3.68 -1.63 15.02
C VAL A 368 3.67 -1.19 16.49
N ARG A 369 2.85 -0.18 16.84
CA ARG A 369 2.79 0.37 18.20
C ARG A 369 1.84 -0.38 19.14
N ALA A 370 0.84 -1.07 18.59
CA ALA A 370 -0.15 -1.81 19.37
C ALA A 370 -0.56 -3.09 18.62
N PRO A 371 0.39 -3.99 18.30
CA PRO A 371 0.14 -5.19 17.49
C PRO A 371 -0.88 -6.12 18.13
N GLU A 372 -0.96 -6.15 19.46
CA GLU A 372 -1.90 -6.94 20.24
C GLU A 372 -3.36 -6.55 19.99
N LEU A 373 -3.63 -5.27 19.72
CA LEU A 373 -5.00 -4.82 19.44
C LEU A 373 -5.52 -5.36 18.10
N ALA A 374 -4.64 -5.58 17.11
CA ALA A 374 -5.04 -6.18 15.85
C ALA A 374 -5.48 -7.65 15.99
N ALA A 375 -4.93 -8.36 16.98
CA ALA A 375 -5.17 -9.78 17.20
C ALA A 375 -6.28 -10.07 18.21
N LEU A 376 -7.00 -9.04 18.68
CA LEU A 376 -8.17 -9.23 19.54
C LEU A 376 -9.23 -10.11 18.87
N PRO A 377 -9.99 -10.92 19.67
CA PRO A 377 -11.17 -11.61 19.16
C PRO A 377 -12.12 -10.64 18.44
N GLU A 378 -12.72 -11.09 17.34
CA GLU A 378 -13.54 -10.21 16.46
C GLU A 378 -14.58 -9.41 17.22
N ALA A 379 -15.33 -10.05 18.13
CA ALA A 379 -16.38 -9.39 18.90
C ALA A 379 -15.83 -8.28 19.81
N GLU A 380 -14.68 -8.50 20.43
CA GLU A 380 -14.01 -7.54 21.31
C GLU A 380 -13.45 -6.36 20.50
N LEU A 381 -12.81 -6.64 19.37
CA LEU A 381 -12.26 -5.63 18.46
C LEU A 381 -13.38 -4.73 17.91
N LEU A 382 -14.49 -5.32 17.45
CA LEU A 382 -15.64 -4.57 16.92
C LEU A 382 -16.30 -3.71 18.02
N ALA A 383 -16.42 -4.22 19.24
CA ALA A 383 -16.93 -3.44 20.38
C ALA A 383 -16.00 -2.26 20.71
N MET A 384 -14.69 -2.49 20.72
CA MET A 384 -13.68 -1.45 20.92
C MET A 384 -13.76 -0.38 19.83
N ALA A 385 -13.77 -0.77 18.55
CA ALA A 385 -13.85 0.15 17.43
C ALA A 385 -15.13 0.99 17.46
N ARG A 386 -16.26 0.39 17.83
CA ARG A 386 -17.53 1.11 18.02
C ARG A 386 -17.45 2.14 19.14
N ASN A 387 -16.85 1.80 20.27
CA ASN A 387 -16.69 2.72 21.40
C ASN A 387 -15.81 3.93 21.00
N GLU A 388 -14.73 3.73 20.29
CA GLU A 388 -13.88 4.80 19.77
C GLU A 388 -14.67 5.72 18.81
N LEU A 389 -15.48 5.16 17.89
CA LEU A 389 -16.34 5.95 17.00
C LEU A 389 -17.42 6.73 17.78
N ALA A 390 -17.98 6.15 18.83
CA ALA A 390 -18.94 6.84 19.70
C ALA A 390 -18.30 8.06 20.37
N GLU A 391 -17.11 7.92 20.91
CA GLU A 391 -16.39 9.02 21.57
C GLU A 391 -15.94 10.11 20.59
N ILE A 392 -15.45 9.73 19.39
CA ILE A 392 -14.86 10.68 18.44
C ILE A 392 -15.92 11.34 17.55
N LEU A 393 -16.90 10.57 17.10
CA LEU A 393 -17.92 11.00 16.12
C LEU A 393 -19.33 11.20 16.73
N GLY A 394 -19.53 10.79 17.98
CA GLY A 394 -20.85 10.80 18.61
C GLY A 394 -21.82 9.73 18.09
N ILE A 395 -21.29 8.67 17.45
CA ILE A 395 -22.11 7.58 16.88
C ILE A 395 -22.32 6.52 17.94
N SER A 396 -23.47 6.56 18.63
CA SER A 396 -23.79 5.64 19.72
C SER A 396 -24.61 4.41 19.28
N ASP A 397 -25.20 4.44 18.08
CA ASP A 397 -26.05 3.39 17.57
C ASP A 397 -25.31 2.05 17.37
N LYS A 398 -26.06 0.96 17.39
CA LYS A 398 -25.53 -0.34 16.99
C LYS A 398 -25.38 -0.38 15.47
N PRO A 399 -24.23 -0.84 14.95
CA PRO A 399 -24.08 -1.03 13.52
C PRO A 399 -25.05 -2.13 13.02
N VAL A 400 -25.61 -1.91 11.84
CA VAL A 400 -26.44 -2.92 11.13
C VAL A 400 -25.60 -3.96 10.44
N LEU A 401 -24.30 -3.68 10.25
CA LEU A 401 -23.30 -4.60 9.74
C LEU A 401 -21.99 -4.37 10.51
N ALA A 402 -21.34 -5.43 10.93
CA ALA A 402 -20.02 -5.36 11.55
C ALA A 402 -19.19 -6.59 11.13
N LYS A 403 -17.98 -6.34 10.60
CA LYS A 403 -17.01 -7.38 10.22
C LYS A 403 -15.60 -6.90 10.48
N ALA A 404 -14.71 -7.83 10.83
CA ALA A 404 -13.29 -7.55 10.99
C ALA A 404 -12.45 -8.47 10.07
N PHE A 405 -11.39 -7.91 9.49
CA PHE A 405 -10.47 -8.59 8.60
C PHE A 405 -9.05 -8.47 9.18
N PHE A 406 -8.59 -9.53 9.82
CA PHE A 406 -7.28 -9.57 10.44
C PHE A 406 -6.19 -9.96 9.45
N HIS A 407 -5.10 -9.21 9.47
CA HIS A 407 -3.88 -9.47 8.73
C HIS A 407 -2.69 -9.52 9.69
N GLU A 408 -2.31 -10.72 10.11
CA GLU A 408 -1.17 -10.92 11.03
C GLU A 408 0.12 -10.26 10.50
N ARG A 409 0.36 -10.39 9.21
CA ARG A 409 1.47 -9.79 8.47
C ARG A 409 0.92 -8.91 7.36
N GLY A 410 0.28 -7.80 7.78
CA GLY A 410 -0.50 -6.94 6.90
C GLY A 410 0.37 -6.11 5.96
N ILE A 411 1.27 -5.30 6.50
CA ILE A 411 1.96 -4.24 5.77
C ILE A 411 3.47 -4.36 5.99
N PRO A 412 4.28 -4.52 4.93
CA PRO A 412 5.74 -4.54 5.06
C PRO A 412 6.26 -3.19 5.55
N GLN A 413 7.26 -3.21 6.41
CA GLN A 413 7.84 -2.03 7.04
C GLN A 413 9.20 -1.71 6.43
N TYR A 414 9.30 -0.55 5.81
CA TYR A 414 10.55 -0.06 5.24
C TYR A 414 11.34 0.71 6.29
N LEU A 415 11.91 -0.03 7.25
CA LEU A 415 12.70 0.55 8.34
C LEU A 415 14.02 1.13 7.83
N VAL A 416 14.63 1.99 8.62
CA VAL A 416 16.01 2.45 8.40
C VAL A 416 16.91 1.25 8.08
N GLY A 417 17.69 1.36 7.01
CA GLY A 417 18.50 0.27 6.46
C GLY A 417 17.79 -0.62 5.45
N HIS A 418 16.51 -0.36 5.11
CA HIS A 418 15.79 -1.13 4.09
C HIS A 418 16.50 -1.10 2.73
N GLY A 419 17.03 0.05 2.30
CA GLY A 419 17.82 0.17 1.08
C GLY A 419 19.00 -0.78 1.04
N LYS A 420 19.81 -0.83 2.13
CA LYS A 420 20.94 -1.75 2.25
C LYS A 420 20.51 -3.23 2.25
N ARG A 421 19.32 -3.52 2.80
CA ARG A 421 18.72 -4.86 2.75
C ARG A 421 18.38 -5.25 1.32
N LEU A 422 17.80 -4.35 0.54
CA LEU A 422 17.52 -4.59 -0.88
C LEU A 422 18.81 -4.76 -1.71
N GLU A 423 19.85 -3.99 -1.45
CA GLU A 423 21.17 -4.17 -2.09
C GLU A 423 21.75 -5.57 -1.84
N ARG A 424 21.60 -6.10 -0.60
CA ARG A 424 21.99 -7.49 -0.29
C ARG A 424 21.15 -8.52 -1.03
N ILE A 425 19.84 -8.33 -1.09
CA ILE A 425 18.92 -9.19 -1.84
C ILE A 425 19.30 -9.19 -3.32
N ASP A 426 19.50 -8.02 -3.93
CA ASP A 426 19.86 -7.89 -5.34
C ASP A 426 21.21 -8.55 -5.65
N ALA A 427 22.21 -8.39 -4.78
CA ALA A 427 23.53 -9.04 -4.93
C ALA A 427 23.42 -10.58 -4.89
N ARG A 428 22.52 -11.13 -4.04
CA ARG A 428 22.28 -12.59 -3.99
C ARG A 428 21.54 -13.07 -5.24
N LEU A 429 20.51 -12.34 -5.68
CA LEU A 429 19.78 -12.68 -6.90
C LEU A 429 20.65 -12.62 -8.16
N ALA A 430 21.64 -11.74 -8.21
CA ALA A 430 22.59 -11.68 -9.33
C ALA A 430 23.39 -12.99 -9.51
N ALA A 431 23.59 -13.79 -8.46
CA ALA A 431 24.20 -15.11 -8.50
C ALA A 431 23.19 -16.25 -8.82
N LEU A 432 21.90 -15.93 -8.96
CA LEU A 432 20.82 -16.88 -9.18
C LEU A 432 20.02 -16.50 -10.46
N PRO A 433 20.65 -16.63 -11.66
CA PRO A 433 19.98 -16.30 -12.90
C PRO A 433 18.69 -17.11 -13.05
N GLY A 434 17.63 -16.49 -13.56
CA GLY A 434 16.30 -17.09 -13.67
C GLY A 434 15.43 -16.96 -12.41
N LEU A 435 15.97 -16.53 -11.26
CA LEU A 435 15.17 -16.27 -10.05
C LEU A 435 14.91 -14.77 -9.86
N TYR A 436 13.65 -14.40 -9.72
CA TYR A 436 13.20 -13.01 -9.54
C TYR A 436 12.27 -12.87 -8.35
N LEU A 437 12.33 -11.70 -7.72
CA LEU A 437 11.39 -11.29 -6.66
C LEU A 437 10.57 -10.10 -7.13
N ASN A 438 9.28 -10.11 -6.85
CA ASN A 438 8.39 -8.98 -7.05
C ASN A 438 7.35 -8.90 -5.93
N GLY A 439 6.95 -7.67 -5.56
CA GLY A 439 5.95 -7.48 -4.51
C GLY A 439 6.14 -6.17 -3.75
N ASN A 440 5.14 -5.86 -2.95
CA ASN A 440 5.10 -4.63 -2.15
C ASN A 440 6.10 -4.60 -0.98
N ALA A 441 6.82 -5.69 -0.74
CA ALA A 441 7.84 -5.76 0.30
C ALA A 441 9.16 -5.08 -0.08
N TYR A 442 9.35 -4.75 -1.35
CA TYR A 442 10.66 -4.34 -1.89
C TYR A 442 10.71 -2.85 -2.26
N ARG A 443 10.00 -2.44 -3.33
CA ARG A 443 10.18 -1.10 -3.96
C ARG A 443 8.84 -0.41 -4.22
N GLY A 444 8.11 -0.08 -3.17
CA GLY A 444 6.84 0.63 -3.25
C GLY A 444 5.64 -0.20 -2.83
N ILE A 445 4.91 0.34 -1.86
CA ILE A 445 3.79 -0.34 -1.20
C ILE A 445 2.46 -0.13 -1.91
N ALA A 446 2.32 0.99 -2.64
CA ALA A 446 1.07 1.36 -3.28
C ALA A 446 0.78 0.52 -4.53
N LEU A 447 -0.50 0.38 -4.89
CA LEU A 447 -0.96 -0.33 -6.09
C LEU A 447 -0.18 0.12 -7.34
N ASN A 448 -0.08 1.43 -7.59
CA ASN A 448 0.69 1.97 -8.71
C ASN A 448 2.16 1.51 -8.74
N ASP A 449 2.77 1.39 -7.57
CA ASP A 449 4.16 0.95 -7.45
C ASP A 449 4.28 -0.55 -7.76
N CYS A 450 3.34 -1.37 -7.26
CA CYS A 450 3.29 -2.79 -7.60
C CYS A 450 3.14 -3.01 -9.11
N VAL A 451 2.26 -2.25 -9.77
CA VAL A 451 2.08 -2.33 -11.23
C VAL A 451 3.37 -1.94 -11.97
N ARG A 452 4.01 -0.83 -11.58
CA ARG A 452 5.28 -0.39 -12.16
C ARG A 452 6.38 -1.44 -12.03
N GLU A 453 6.57 -1.97 -10.84
CA GLU A 453 7.61 -2.97 -10.57
C GLU A 453 7.32 -4.27 -11.33
N SER A 454 6.06 -4.68 -11.45
CA SER A 454 5.65 -5.85 -12.23
C SER A 454 5.97 -5.69 -13.72
N ARG A 455 5.65 -4.52 -14.30
CA ARG A 455 6.01 -4.20 -15.70
C ARG A 455 7.53 -4.20 -15.90
N SER A 456 8.27 -3.62 -14.97
CA SER A 456 9.74 -3.60 -15.01
C SER A 456 10.34 -5.01 -14.90
N ALA A 457 9.82 -5.85 -14.01
CA ALA A 457 10.26 -7.25 -13.87
C ALA A 457 9.99 -8.05 -15.14
N ALA A 458 8.78 -7.96 -15.70
CA ALA A 458 8.41 -8.61 -16.94
C ALA A 458 9.34 -8.22 -18.12
N GLY A 459 9.63 -6.92 -18.26
CA GLY A 459 10.54 -6.44 -19.30
C GLY A 459 11.99 -6.92 -19.10
N ARG A 460 12.47 -7.08 -17.85
CA ARG A 460 13.79 -7.70 -17.60
C ARG A 460 13.80 -9.17 -18.00
N ILE A 461 12.81 -9.93 -17.58
CA ILE A 461 12.69 -11.37 -17.89
C ILE A 461 12.60 -11.61 -19.40
N ALA A 462 11.75 -10.87 -20.12
CA ALA A 462 11.59 -11.01 -21.56
C ALA A 462 12.90 -10.74 -22.36
N ARG A 463 13.81 -9.92 -21.81
CA ARG A 463 15.13 -9.69 -22.42
C ARG A 463 16.13 -10.81 -22.17
N THR A 464 15.99 -11.58 -21.11
CA THR A 464 16.90 -12.68 -20.75
C THR A 464 16.53 -13.99 -21.40
N LEU A 465 15.31 -14.16 -21.87
CA LEU A 465 14.83 -15.29 -22.68
C LEU A 465 15.18 -15.08 -24.15
#